data_ba53b4e65bde82bd44d97dd680dbbfa9
#
_entry.id   ba53b4e65bde82bd44d97dd680dbbfa9
#
_cell.length_a   1.000
_cell.length_b   1.000
_cell.length_c   1.000
_cell.angle_alpha   90.00
_cell.angle_beta   90.00
_cell.angle_gamma   90.00
#
_symmetry.space_group_name_H-M   'P 1'
#
loop_
_entity.id
_entity.type
_entity.pdbx_description
1 polymer ?
#
loop_
_entity_poly.entity_id
_entity_poly.type
_entity_poly.pdbx_seq_one_letter_code
_entity_poly.pdbx_strand_id
1 'polypeptide(L)'
;ILRGNHLDVETDEYMLKSMKRQYPFGFEMAAIAADYIADIYNLSMKENDLIYLAIHFQAAIERMKDAGEKTKIIIVCHFGAAAARIIRSKIERKLVGVEVTGMYSLQEFKQLKNPDCDYIVTTERILKADFPIIYISMALPEREMQKIKEGIKEIQVNHLLELNILEAIILPIEEKNM
;
A
#
# COMPACT_ATOMS: atom_id res chain seq x y z
N ILE A 1 14.11 -16.46 8.84
CA ILE A 1 12.88 -17.26 8.91
C ILE A 1 13.22 -18.73 8.69
N LEU A 2 14.07 -19.07 7.70
CA LEU A 2 14.53 -20.45 7.43
C LEU A 2 15.77 -20.86 8.26
N ARG A 3 16.26 -20.01 9.13
CA ARG A 3 17.28 -20.41 10.10
C ARG A 3 16.62 -21.23 11.19
N GLY A 4 17.02 -22.49 11.30
CA GLY A 4 16.72 -23.36 12.43
C GLY A 4 17.27 -22.87 13.79
N ASN A 5 17.84 -21.68 13.83
CA ASN A 5 18.03 -20.90 15.03
C ASN A 5 16.77 -20.06 15.22
N HIS A 6 15.79 -20.63 15.91
CA HIS A 6 14.84 -19.81 16.62
C HIS A 6 15.65 -18.75 17.37
N LEU A 7 15.48 -17.48 17.01
CA LEU A 7 15.66 -16.41 17.97
C LEU A 7 14.53 -16.64 18.97
N ASP A 8 14.79 -17.49 19.97
CA ASP A 8 14.02 -17.55 21.21
C ASP A 8 14.26 -16.22 21.97
N VAL A 9 14.00 -15.14 21.30
CA VAL A 9 13.64 -13.91 21.97
C VAL A 9 12.21 -14.19 22.40
N GLU A 10 12.01 -14.53 23.68
CA GLU A 10 10.71 -14.37 24.31
C GLU A 10 10.28 -12.96 24.00
N THR A 11 9.52 -12.81 22.92
CA THR A 11 9.03 -11.49 22.51
C THR A 11 7.97 -11.17 23.55
N ASP A 12 8.30 -10.29 24.48
CA ASP A 12 7.41 -9.85 25.52
C ASP A 12 6.08 -9.44 24.86
N GLU A 13 4.99 -10.04 25.27
CA GLU A 13 3.63 -9.75 24.75
C GLU A 13 3.35 -8.24 24.79
N TYR A 14 3.95 -7.55 25.73
CA TYR A 14 3.90 -6.09 25.83
C TYR A 14 4.60 -5.40 24.65
N MET A 15 5.78 -5.90 24.27
CA MET A 15 6.53 -5.38 23.11
C MET A 15 5.76 -5.57 21.82
N LEU A 16 5.15 -6.74 21.62
CA LEU A 16 4.31 -7.03 20.45
C LEU A 16 3.11 -6.07 20.37
N LYS A 17 2.37 -5.91 21.47
CA LYS A 17 1.23 -5.00 21.53
C LYS A 17 1.63 -3.55 21.30
N SER A 18 2.77 -3.14 21.85
CA SER A 18 3.32 -1.80 21.66
C SER A 18 3.67 -1.54 20.21
N MET A 19 4.34 -2.48 19.55
CA MET A 19 4.74 -2.37 18.16
C MET A 19 3.54 -2.39 17.21
N LYS A 20 2.56 -3.26 17.41
CA LYS A 20 1.29 -3.28 16.62
C LYS A 20 0.56 -1.94 16.73
N ARG A 21 0.60 -1.31 17.90
CA ARG A 21 -0.02 0.01 18.11
C ARG A 21 0.77 1.15 17.49
N GLN A 22 2.10 1.07 17.52
CA GLN A 22 2.99 2.13 17.04
C GLN A 22 3.15 2.08 15.50
N TYR A 23 3.18 0.88 14.93
CA TYR A 23 3.39 0.63 13.50
C TYR A 23 2.28 -0.22 12.88
N PRO A 24 1.01 0.20 13.00
CA PRO A 24 -0.13 -0.61 12.52
C PRO A 24 -0.04 -0.92 11.03
N PHE A 25 0.47 0.01 10.24
CA PHE A 25 0.60 -0.15 8.80
C PHE A 25 1.66 -1.21 8.43
N GLY A 26 2.82 -1.20 9.06
CA GLY A 26 3.85 -2.22 8.87
C GLY A 26 3.34 -3.63 9.20
N PHE A 27 2.51 -3.77 10.26
CA PHE A 27 1.88 -5.04 10.62
C PHE A 27 0.80 -5.50 9.64
N GLU A 28 -0.02 -4.59 9.12
CA GLU A 28 -1.01 -4.93 8.09
C GLU A 28 -0.32 -5.45 6.83
N MET A 29 0.77 -4.81 6.40
CA MET A 29 1.57 -5.24 5.27
C MET A 29 2.25 -6.60 5.52
N ALA A 30 2.78 -6.82 6.72
CA ALA A 30 3.39 -8.09 7.10
C ALA A 30 2.36 -9.24 7.06
N ALA A 31 1.13 -9.00 7.50
CA ALA A 31 0.06 -9.99 7.45
C ALA A 31 -0.27 -10.39 6.00
N ILE A 32 -0.46 -9.40 5.11
CA ILE A 32 -0.74 -9.64 3.68
C ILE A 32 0.40 -10.43 3.04
N ALA A 33 1.65 -10.03 3.30
CA ALA A 33 2.81 -10.72 2.77
C ALA A 33 2.96 -12.15 3.32
N ALA A 34 2.64 -12.36 4.60
CA ALA A 34 2.66 -13.67 5.22
C ALA A 34 1.63 -14.62 4.60
N ASP A 35 0.40 -14.14 4.35
CA ASP A 35 -0.64 -14.91 3.67
C ASP A 35 -0.18 -15.28 2.25
N TYR A 36 0.41 -14.35 1.51
CA TYR A 36 0.94 -14.59 0.17
C TYR A 36 2.08 -15.62 0.16
N ILE A 37 3.01 -15.53 1.12
CA ILE A 37 4.11 -16.49 1.27
C ILE A 37 3.57 -17.87 1.67
N ALA A 38 2.58 -17.93 2.55
CA ALA A 38 1.94 -19.17 2.95
C ALA A 38 1.31 -19.89 1.75
N ASP A 39 0.61 -19.14 0.89
CA ASP A 39 -0.07 -19.70 -0.28
C ASP A 39 0.92 -20.23 -1.34
N ILE A 40 2.01 -19.49 -1.61
CA ILE A 40 2.96 -19.88 -2.65
C ILE A 40 3.94 -20.96 -2.19
N TYR A 41 4.48 -20.80 -0.98
CA TYR A 41 5.59 -21.63 -0.49
C TYR A 41 5.15 -22.69 0.53
N ASN A 42 3.85 -22.75 0.85
CA ASN A 42 3.27 -23.63 1.88
C ASN A 42 4.00 -23.51 3.23
N LEU A 43 4.36 -22.28 3.60
CA LEU A 43 5.08 -21.93 4.83
C LEU A 43 4.14 -21.25 5.82
N SER A 44 4.08 -21.73 7.06
CA SER A 44 3.37 -21.05 8.13
C SER A 44 4.31 -20.13 8.89
N MET A 45 3.95 -18.85 8.97
CA MET A 45 4.71 -17.85 9.71
C MET A 45 4.20 -17.74 11.16
N LYS A 46 5.12 -17.69 12.11
CA LYS A 46 4.82 -17.48 13.53
C LYS A 46 4.66 -15.98 13.82
N GLU A 47 4.08 -15.65 14.95
CA GLU A 47 3.88 -14.26 15.36
C GLU A 47 5.18 -13.44 15.44
N ASN A 48 6.27 -14.05 15.89
CA ASN A 48 7.59 -13.42 15.92
C ASN A 48 8.13 -13.12 14.52
N ASP A 49 7.84 -13.97 13.53
CA ASP A 49 8.22 -13.75 12.14
C ASP A 49 7.46 -12.56 11.55
N LEU A 50 6.17 -12.41 11.92
CA LEU A 50 5.36 -11.25 11.53
C LEU A 50 5.88 -9.95 12.10
N ILE A 51 6.36 -9.94 13.35
CA ILE A 51 6.99 -8.76 13.96
C ILE A 51 8.22 -8.34 13.16
N TYR A 52 9.09 -9.32 12.88
CA TYR A 52 10.31 -9.07 12.11
C TYR A 52 10.00 -8.50 10.73
N LEU A 53 9.04 -9.11 10.03
CA LEU A 53 8.60 -8.65 8.73
C LEU A 53 7.96 -7.25 8.79
N ALA A 54 7.16 -6.97 9.82
CA ALA A 54 6.54 -5.66 10.05
C ALA A 54 7.57 -4.55 10.26
N ILE A 55 8.66 -4.83 10.99
CA ILE A 55 9.76 -3.87 11.17
C ILE A 55 10.44 -3.57 9.83
N HIS A 56 10.68 -4.57 9.00
CA HIS A 56 11.28 -4.38 7.68
C HIS A 56 10.38 -3.56 6.77
N PHE A 57 9.08 -3.83 6.73
CA PHE A 57 8.13 -3.03 5.99
C PHE A 57 8.09 -1.59 6.50
N GLN A 58 8.04 -1.40 7.82
CA GLN A 58 8.04 -0.05 8.37
C GLN A 58 9.32 0.72 8.00
N ALA A 59 10.47 0.09 8.06
CA ALA A 59 11.72 0.71 7.65
C ALA A 59 11.75 1.06 6.15
N ALA A 60 11.13 0.23 5.30
CA ALA A 60 10.98 0.53 3.88
C ALA A 60 10.03 1.72 3.66
N ILE A 61 8.90 1.77 4.37
CA ILE A 61 7.95 2.88 4.33
C ILE A 61 8.61 4.19 4.74
N GLU A 62 9.40 4.19 5.81
CA GLU A 62 10.11 5.41 6.22
C GLU A 62 11.11 5.86 5.14
N ARG A 63 11.86 4.94 4.53
CA ARG A 63 12.76 5.27 3.41
C ARG A 63 12.01 5.85 2.21
N MET A 64 10.85 5.30 1.85
CA MET A 64 10.01 5.85 0.77
C MET A 64 9.51 7.27 1.09
N LYS A 65 9.11 7.52 2.33
CA LYS A 65 8.73 8.87 2.77
C LYS A 65 9.90 9.85 2.68
N ASP A 66 11.08 9.43 3.12
CA ASP A 66 12.32 10.25 3.05
C ASP A 66 12.75 10.49 1.60
N ALA A 67 12.54 9.53 0.71
CA ALA A 67 12.77 9.68 -0.74
C ALA A 67 11.73 10.59 -1.43
N GLY A 68 10.66 10.98 -0.71
CA GLY A 68 9.57 11.79 -1.27
C GLY A 68 8.68 11.04 -2.25
N GLU A 69 8.78 9.72 -2.31
CA GLU A 69 7.92 8.89 -3.15
C GLU A 69 6.47 8.94 -2.64
N LYS A 70 5.58 9.38 -3.52
CA LYS A 70 4.15 9.48 -3.23
C LYS A 70 3.38 8.56 -4.16
N THR A 71 2.32 7.96 -3.63
CA THR A 71 1.34 7.27 -4.47
C THR A 71 0.62 8.29 -5.34
N LYS A 72 0.77 8.14 -6.65
CA LYS A 72 0.19 9.05 -7.65
C LYS A 72 -1.22 8.62 -7.99
N ILE A 73 -2.15 9.53 -7.86
CA ILE A 73 -3.55 9.28 -8.23
C ILE A 73 -4.06 10.32 -9.22
N ILE A 74 -4.95 9.91 -10.08
CA ILE A 74 -5.75 10.84 -10.89
C ILE A 74 -7.21 10.80 -10.45
N ILE A 75 -7.89 11.92 -10.61
CA ILE A 75 -9.32 12.04 -10.31
C ILE A 75 -10.08 12.20 -11.63
N VAL A 76 -11.05 11.31 -11.86
CA VAL A 76 -12.00 11.43 -12.98
C VAL A 76 -13.36 11.81 -12.43
N CYS A 77 -13.85 13.00 -12.78
CA CYS A 77 -15.05 13.57 -12.18
C CYS A 77 -15.96 14.23 -13.23
N HIS A 78 -17.22 13.79 -13.27
CA HIS A 78 -18.21 14.37 -14.18
C HIS A 78 -18.85 15.68 -13.68
N PHE A 79 -18.70 15.97 -12.38
CA PHE A 79 -19.24 17.22 -11.79
C PHE A 79 -18.39 18.46 -12.10
N GLY A 80 -17.33 18.30 -12.93
CA GLY A 80 -16.47 19.40 -13.35
C GLY A 80 -15.32 19.73 -12.41
N ALA A 81 -14.48 20.67 -12.86
CA ALA A 81 -13.21 20.99 -12.21
C ALA A 81 -13.34 21.47 -10.75
N ALA A 82 -14.43 22.17 -10.40
CA ALA A 82 -14.64 22.63 -9.03
C ALA A 82 -14.85 21.46 -8.05
N ALA A 83 -15.67 20.48 -8.45
CA ALA A 83 -15.90 19.28 -7.66
C ALA A 83 -14.63 18.43 -7.53
N ALA A 84 -13.88 18.26 -8.63
CA ALA A 84 -12.61 17.55 -8.62
C ALA A 84 -11.59 18.18 -7.65
N ARG A 85 -11.53 19.52 -7.60
CA ARG A 85 -10.68 20.26 -6.64
C ARG A 85 -11.08 20.01 -5.19
N ILE A 86 -12.38 19.94 -4.88
CA ILE A 86 -12.86 19.62 -3.53
C ILE A 86 -12.44 18.20 -3.14
N ILE A 87 -12.62 17.23 -4.03
CA ILE A 87 -12.19 15.84 -3.82
C ILE A 87 -10.68 15.78 -3.60
N ARG A 88 -9.89 16.41 -4.47
CA ARG A 88 -8.45 16.53 -4.33
C ARG A 88 -8.04 17.06 -2.96
N SER A 89 -8.58 18.20 -2.56
CA SER A 89 -8.26 18.84 -1.29
C SER A 89 -8.60 17.95 -0.08
N LYS A 90 -9.69 17.18 -0.15
CA LYS A 90 -10.05 16.23 0.91
C LYS A 90 -9.06 15.07 1.00
N ILE A 91 -8.65 14.52 -0.15
CA ILE A 91 -7.71 13.39 -0.23
C ILE A 91 -6.34 13.82 0.29
N GLU A 92 -5.75 14.86 -0.28
CA GLU A 92 -4.41 15.35 0.08
C GLU A 92 -4.30 15.79 1.54
N ARG A 93 -5.39 16.29 2.13
CA ARG A 93 -5.43 16.66 3.55
C ARG A 93 -5.50 15.46 4.49
N LYS A 94 -6.17 14.37 4.09
CA LYS A 94 -6.42 13.23 4.96
C LYS A 94 -5.43 12.07 4.76
N LEU A 95 -4.84 11.98 3.59
CA LEU A 95 -3.93 10.89 3.22
C LEU A 95 -2.52 11.43 3.03
N VAL A 96 -1.62 10.97 3.87
CA VAL A 96 -0.19 11.27 3.76
C VAL A 96 0.45 10.35 2.71
N GLY A 97 1.41 10.87 1.95
CA GLY A 97 2.11 10.07 0.93
C GLY A 97 1.30 9.86 -0.35
N VAL A 98 0.31 10.72 -0.61
CA VAL A 98 -0.50 10.71 -1.83
C VAL A 98 -0.31 12.02 -2.59
N GLU A 99 -0.24 11.93 -3.91
CA GLU A 99 -0.19 13.06 -4.81
C GLU A 99 -1.27 12.92 -5.90
N VAL A 100 -2.09 13.97 -6.07
CA VAL A 100 -3.02 14.03 -7.19
C VAL A 100 -2.33 14.65 -8.39
N THR A 101 -1.90 13.81 -9.33
CA THR A 101 -1.15 14.23 -10.54
C THR A 101 -2.05 14.81 -11.63
N GLY A 102 -3.36 14.50 -11.61
CA GLY A 102 -4.29 15.06 -12.59
C GLY A 102 -5.75 14.98 -12.18
N MET A 103 -6.55 15.84 -12.80
CA MET A 103 -8.00 15.86 -12.66
C MET A 103 -8.63 15.99 -14.05
N TYR A 104 -9.50 15.06 -14.41
CA TYR A 104 -10.01 14.92 -15.75
C TYR A 104 -11.53 14.71 -15.76
N SER A 105 -12.18 15.14 -16.82
CA SER A 105 -13.50 14.63 -17.22
C SER A 105 -13.33 13.22 -17.81
N LEU A 106 -14.41 12.46 -17.93
CA LEU A 106 -14.36 11.15 -18.58
C LEU A 106 -13.91 11.24 -20.05
N GLN A 107 -14.26 12.33 -20.74
CA GLN A 107 -13.83 12.56 -22.13
C GLN A 107 -12.33 12.78 -22.23
N GLU A 108 -11.76 13.63 -21.37
CA GLU A 108 -10.33 13.89 -21.32
C GLU A 108 -9.57 12.61 -20.93
N PHE A 109 -10.08 11.88 -19.92
CA PHE A 109 -9.48 10.62 -19.50
C PHE A 109 -9.37 9.60 -20.63
N LYS A 110 -10.40 9.44 -21.45
CA LYS A 110 -10.39 8.53 -22.62
C LYS A 110 -9.34 8.89 -23.68
N GLN A 111 -8.87 10.13 -23.70
CA GLN A 111 -7.87 10.62 -24.64
C GLN A 111 -6.45 10.57 -24.08
N LEU A 112 -6.31 10.31 -22.77
CA LEU A 112 -5.01 10.20 -22.14
C LEU A 112 -4.26 8.97 -22.65
N LYS A 113 -3.01 9.18 -22.99
CA LYS A 113 -2.05 8.12 -23.28
C LYS A 113 -1.08 8.03 -22.10
N ASN A 114 -1.04 6.86 -21.44
CA ASN A 114 -0.15 6.57 -20.33
C ASN A 114 -0.19 7.63 -19.22
N PRO A 115 -1.29 7.78 -18.48
CA PRO A 115 -1.35 8.71 -17.37
C PRO A 115 -0.33 8.31 -16.29
N ASP A 116 0.36 9.30 -15.75
CA ASP A 116 1.30 9.11 -14.63
C ASP A 116 0.51 8.96 -13.33
N CYS A 117 0.04 7.75 -13.08
CA CYS A 117 -0.71 7.41 -11.86
C CYS A 117 -0.61 5.93 -11.51
N ASP A 118 -0.74 5.66 -10.23
CA ASP A 118 -0.85 4.31 -9.67
C ASP A 118 -2.32 3.91 -9.50
N TYR A 119 -3.22 4.91 -9.39
CA TYR A 119 -4.63 4.73 -9.09
C TYR A 119 -5.53 5.74 -9.80
N ILE A 120 -6.75 5.30 -10.14
CA ILE A 120 -7.84 6.14 -10.62
C ILE A 120 -8.91 6.24 -9.54
N VAL A 121 -9.17 7.46 -9.07
CA VAL A 121 -10.31 7.75 -8.19
C VAL A 121 -11.39 8.42 -9.02
N THR A 122 -12.59 7.84 -9.06
CA THR A 122 -13.62 8.32 -9.99
C THR A 122 -15.00 8.43 -9.36
N THR A 123 -15.77 9.45 -9.77
CA THR A 123 -17.20 9.58 -9.51
C THR A 123 -18.05 9.00 -10.64
N GLU A 124 -17.42 8.51 -11.69
CA GLU A 124 -18.08 7.99 -12.90
C GLU A 124 -17.70 6.54 -13.19
N ARG A 125 -18.56 5.82 -13.90
CA ARG A 125 -18.26 4.44 -14.28
C ARG A 125 -17.28 4.41 -15.45
N ILE A 126 -16.10 3.88 -15.20
CA ILE A 126 -15.07 3.60 -16.20
C ILE A 126 -15.16 2.13 -16.57
N LEU A 127 -15.37 1.83 -17.85
CA LEU A 127 -15.57 0.45 -18.33
C LEU A 127 -14.26 -0.30 -18.53
N LYS A 128 -13.18 0.42 -18.85
CA LYS A 128 -11.86 -0.17 -19.09
C LYS A 128 -10.76 0.82 -18.69
N ALA A 129 -9.83 0.37 -17.87
CA ALA A 129 -8.60 1.09 -17.55
C ALA A 129 -7.51 0.06 -17.22
N ASP A 130 -6.27 0.44 -17.46
CA ASP A 130 -5.09 -0.37 -17.16
C ASP A 130 -4.61 -0.18 -15.71
N PHE A 131 -5.24 0.72 -14.97
CA PHE A 131 -4.95 1.04 -13.59
C PHE A 131 -6.11 0.64 -12.67
N PRO A 132 -5.86 0.29 -11.41
CA PRO A 132 -6.89 0.05 -10.42
C PRO A 132 -7.82 1.25 -10.23
N ILE A 133 -9.13 0.99 -10.07
CA ILE A 133 -10.16 2.02 -10.00
C ILE A 133 -10.85 1.99 -8.65
N ILE A 134 -10.96 3.14 -8.00
CA ILE A 134 -11.77 3.34 -6.81
C ILE A 134 -12.94 4.26 -7.11
N TYR A 135 -14.15 3.71 -6.97
CA TYR A 135 -15.39 4.49 -7.12
C TYR A 135 -15.73 5.22 -5.85
N ILE A 136 -15.98 6.52 -6.01
CA ILE A 136 -16.37 7.41 -4.91
C ILE A 136 -17.61 8.24 -5.29
N SER A 137 -18.30 8.75 -4.27
CA SER A 137 -19.28 9.82 -4.44
C SER A 137 -18.61 11.19 -4.36
N MET A 138 -19.28 12.24 -4.86
CA MET A 138 -18.80 13.61 -4.73
C MET A 138 -18.64 14.04 -3.26
N ALA A 139 -19.50 13.53 -2.36
CA ALA A 139 -19.45 13.83 -0.94
C ALA A 139 -18.19 13.28 -0.26
N LEU A 140 -17.63 12.18 -0.80
CA LEU A 140 -16.46 11.47 -0.27
C LEU A 140 -16.56 11.28 1.26
N PRO A 141 -17.54 10.49 1.72
CA PRO A 141 -17.69 10.19 3.14
C PRO A 141 -16.52 9.34 3.66
N GLU A 142 -16.37 9.24 4.97
CA GLU A 142 -15.24 8.57 5.62
C GLU A 142 -15.05 7.13 5.14
N ARG A 143 -16.14 6.38 4.93
CA ARG A 143 -16.09 5.00 4.39
C ARG A 143 -15.43 4.92 3.01
N GLU A 144 -15.61 5.94 2.16
CA GLU A 144 -15.00 5.97 0.82
C GLU A 144 -13.55 6.43 0.89
N MET A 145 -13.25 7.35 1.82
CA MET A 145 -11.87 7.72 2.13
C MET A 145 -11.08 6.52 2.64
N GLN A 146 -11.70 5.67 3.46
CA GLN A 146 -11.07 4.44 3.93
C GLN A 146 -10.78 3.45 2.78
N LYS A 147 -11.70 3.33 1.80
CA LYS A 147 -11.43 2.52 0.59
C LYS A 147 -10.22 3.02 -0.21
N ILE A 148 -10.07 4.35 -0.36
CA ILE A 148 -8.90 4.92 -1.01
C ILE A 148 -7.63 4.54 -0.23
N LYS A 149 -7.68 4.68 1.09
CA LYS A 149 -6.55 4.33 1.96
C LYS A 149 -6.16 2.85 1.85
N GLU A 150 -7.14 1.96 1.83
CA GLU A 150 -6.93 0.52 1.67
C GLU A 150 -6.33 0.18 0.31
N GLY A 151 -6.87 0.75 -0.77
CA GLY A 151 -6.34 0.56 -2.11
C GLY A 151 -4.90 1.06 -2.26
N ILE A 152 -4.56 2.21 -1.68
CA ILE A 152 -3.19 2.74 -1.67
C ILE A 152 -2.24 1.77 -0.94
N LYS A 153 -2.67 1.21 0.19
CA LYS A 153 -1.89 0.21 0.93
C LYS A 153 -1.59 -1.03 0.08
N GLU A 154 -2.59 -1.54 -0.62
CA GLU A 154 -2.46 -2.70 -1.49
C GLU A 154 -1.40 -2.47 -2.58
N ILE A 155 -1.40 -1.31 -3.24
CA ILE A 155 -0.36 -0.95 -4.23
C ILE A 155 1.01 -0.83 -3.58
N GLN A 156 1.11 -0.18 -2.44
CA GLN A 156 2.39 -0.05 -1.74
C GLN A 156 2.96 -1.41 -1.36
N VAL A 157 2.11 -2.37 -0.95
CA VAL A 157 2.52 -3.76 -0.71
C VAL A 157 3.02 -4.40 -2.00
N ASN A 158 2.26 -4.31 -3.08
CA ASN A 158 2.64 -4.91 -4.36
C ASN A 158 3.94 -4.31 -4.89
N HIS A 159 4.10 -2.99 -4.82
CA HIS A 159 5.34 -2.31 -5.22
C HIS A 159 6.54 -2.77 -4.38
N LEU A 160 6.38 -2.92 -3.07
CA LEU A 160 7.42 -3.44 -2.19
C LEU A 160 7.74 -4.91 -2.48
N LEU A 161 6.76 -5.72 -2.88
CA LEU A 161 6.95 -7.10 -3.31
C LEU A 161 7.68 -7.18 -4.66
N GLU A 162 7.32 -6.31 -5.61
CA GLU A 162 7.96 -6.21 -6.93
C GLU A 162 9.40 -5.70 -6.84
N LEU A 163 9.72 -4.81 -5.91
CA LEU A 163 11.08 -4.32 -5.66
C LEU A 163 12.01 -5.38 -5.03
N ASN A 164 11.59 -6.65 -5.02
CA ASN A 164 12.39 -7.77 -4.49
C ASN A 164 12.84 -7.59 -3.03
N ILE A 165 12.10 -6.81 -2.23
CA ILE A 165 12.40 -6.70 -0.80
C ILE A 165 12.31 -8.08 -0.15
N LEU A 166 11.37 -8.93 -0.61
CA LEU A 166 11.29 -10.32 -0.19
C LEU A 166 12.50 -11.13 -0.66
N GLU A 167 12.98 -10.93 -1.89
CA GLU A 167 14.23 -11.56 -2.35
C GLU A 167 15.44 -11.06 -1.55
N ALA A 168 15.53 -9.76 -1.30
CA ALA A 168 16.61 -9.22 -0.46
C ALA A 168 16.57 -9.71 1.00
N ILE A 169 15.40 -10.11 1.49
CA ILE A 169 15.22 -10.69 2.82
C ILE A 169 15.39 -12.22 2.81
N ILE A 170 14.97 -12.91 1.75
CA ILE A 170 14.94 -14.37 1.65
C ILE A 170 16.24 -14.94 1.05
N LEU A 171 16.78 -14.40 -0.05
CA LEU A 171 17.99 -14.88 -0.72
C LEU A 171 19.24 -14.93 0.18
N PRO A 172 19.57 -13.95 1.03
CA PRO A 172 20.72 -14.06 1.93
C PRO A 172 20.58 -15.16 2.97
N ILE A 173 19.36 -15.70 3.14
CA ILE A 173 19.07 -16.79 4.09
C ILE A 173 19.34 -18.15 3.44
N GLU A 174 19.07 -18.30 2.14
CA GLU A 174 19.34 -19.52 1.39
C GLU A 174 20.83 -19.72 1.12
N GLU A 175 21.58 -18.68 0.77
CA GLU A 175 23.03 -18.79 0.53
C GLU A 175 23.85 -19.13 1.78
N LYS A 176 23.30 -18.89 2.98
CA LYS A 176 23.97 -19.27 4.24
C LYS A 176 23.66 -20.68 4.71
N ASN A 177 22.79 -21.41 4.02
CA ASN A 177 22.37 -22.78 4.33
C ASN A 177 22.93 -23.83 3.35
N MET A 178 23.79 -23.44 2.41
CA MET A 178 24.65 -24.33 1.63
C MET A 178 26.07 -24.34 2.22
#